data_ec37ae444ba89e06721cec566f9f073e
#
_entry.id   ec37ae444ba89e06721cec566f9f073e
#
_cell.length_a   1.000
_cell.length_b   1.000
_cell.length_c   1.000
_cell.angle_alpha   90.00
_cell.angle_beta   90.00
_cell.angle_gamma   90.00
#
_symmetry.space_group_name_H-M   'P 1'
#
loop_
_entity.id
_entity.type
_entity.pdbx_description
1 polymer ?
#
loop_
_entity_poly.entity_id
_entity_poly.type
_entity_poly.pdbx_seq_one_letter_code
_entity_poly.pdbx_strand_id
1 'polypeptide(L)'
;MSERVKLINPECTINIIDDFISPENQSDYLNRGYDYVIDAIDNVKTKASLIAYCKRNKINVITIGGAGGQTDPTQIQIADLSKTIQDPLLAKVRSVLRKDYNFSQNPKRKFSIDAVFSTQPLIFPQMTESCSISAKMNCANGFGAATMITATFGFFAVSRVIDKLLKKKS
;
A
#
# COMPACT_ATOMS: atom_id res chain seq x y z
N MET A 1 -12.10 -1.80 15.90
CA MET A 1 -10.62 -2.01 15.97
C MET A 1 -9.99 -1.27 17.13
N SER A 2 -10.30 0.01 17.35
CA SER A 2 -9.78 0.85 18.45
C SER A 2 -9.98 0.22 19.83
N GLU A 3 -11.18 -0.30 20.14
CA GLU A 3 -11.46 -1.01 21.39
C GLU A 3 -10.50 -2.18 21.63
N ARG A 4 -10.24 -2.99 20.59
CA ARG A 4 -9.30 -4.10 20.68
C ARG A 4 -7.87 -3.64 20.96
N VAL A 5 -7.44 -2.53 20.37
CA VAL A 5 -6.11 -1.95 20.63
C VAL A 5 -6.02 -1.48 22.08
N LYS A 6 -7.07 -0.85 22.62
CA LYS A 6 -7.14 -0.42 24.02
C LYS A 6 -7.11 -1.58 25.00
N LEU A 7 -7.70 -2.73 24.66
CA LEU A 7 -7.62 -3.95 25.48
C LEU A 7 -6.18 -4.53 25.53
N ILE A 8 -5.39 -4.32 24.47
CA ILE A 8 -3.99 -4.78 24.40
C ILE A 8 -3.06 -3.79 25.10
N ASN A 9 -3.24 -2.50 24.83
CA ASN A 9 -2.45 -1.42 25.43
C ASN A 9 -3.37 -0.25 25.81
N PRO A 10 -3.79 -0.14 27.09
CA PRO A 10 -4.64 0.94 27.57
C PRO A 10 -4.02 2.34 27.41
N GLU A 11 -2.69 2.44 27.48
CA GLU A 11 -1.95 3.71 27.35
C GLU A 11 -1.88 4.23 25.90
N CYS A 12 -2.22 3.40 24.91
CA CYS A 12 -2.14 3.79 23.50
C CYS A 12 -3.14 4.91 23.19
N THR A 13 -2.67 6.04 22.69
CA THR A 13 -3.54 7.11 22.16
C THR A 13 -4.00 6.73 20.75
N ILE A 14 -5.31 6.65 20.56
CA ILE A 14 -5.93 6.28 19.28
C ILE A 14 -6.79 7.43 18.80
N ASN A 15 -6.46 7.96 17.63
CA ASN A 15 -7.27 8.95 16.93
C ASN A 15 -7.97 8.27 15.75
N ILE A 16 -9.30 8.17 15.83
CA ILE A 16 -10.12 7.62 14.75
C ILE A 16 -10.54 8.77 13.85
N ILE A 17 -10.35 8.61 12.55
CA ILE A 17 -10.80 9.54 11.52
C ILE A 17 -11.75 8.75 10.62
N ASP A 18 -13.04 9.05 10.71
CA ASP A 18 -14.10 8.43 9.90
C ASP A 18 -14.36 9.29 8.66
N ASP A 19 -13.36 9.30 7.77
CA ASP A 19 -13.40 10.06 6.53
C ASP A 19 -12.56 9.39 5.44
N PHE A 20 -12.86 9.70 4.17
CA PHE A 20 -12.04 9.30 3.04
C PHE A 20 -10.94 10.33 2.77
N ILE A 21 -9.70 9.86 2.82
CA ILE A 21 -8.57 10.71 2.40
C ILE A 21 -8.62 10.94 0.89
N SER A 22 -8.39 12.18 0.49
CA SER A 22 -8.35 12.63 -0.91
C SER A 22 -7.18 13.60 -1.13
N PRO A 23 -6.85 13.94 -2.39
CA PRO A 23 -5.84 14.96 -2.66
C PRO A 23 -6.12 16.31 -2.01
N GLU A 24 -7.40 16.65 -1.80
CA GLU A 24 -7.85 17.93 -1.27
C GLU A 24 -7.69 18.03 0.24
N ASN A 25 -7.95 16.94 0.98
CA ASN A 25 -7.94 16.92 2.46
C ASN A 25 -6.70 16.23 3.08
N GLN A 26 -5.83 15.62 2.26
CA GLN A 26 -4.68 14.85 2.76
C GLN A 26 -3.73 15.66 3.64
N SER A 27 -3.61 16.97 3.40
CA SER A 27 -2.78 17.86 4.23
C SER A 27 -3.24 17.91 5.68
N ASP A 28 -4.56 17.91 5.92
CA ASP A 28 -5.16 18.02 7.24
C ASP A 28 -4.92 16.78 8.09
N TYR A 29 -4.76 15.63 7.42
CA TYR A 29 -4.49 14.35 8.05
C TYR A 29 -3.01 14.04 8.19
N LEU A 30 -2.18 14.41 7.21
CA LEU A 30 -0.78 14.03 7.18
C LEU A 30 0.17 15.01 7.88
N ASN A 31 -0.25 16.28 8.07
CA ASN A 31 0.59 17.30 8.76
C ASN A 31 0.47 17.26 10.29
N ARG A 32 0.31 16.08 10.88
CA ARG A 32 0.12 15.92 12.34
C ARG A 32 1.38 15.44 13.05
N GLY A 33 2.55 15.50 12.41
CA GLY A 33 3.81 15.11 13.01
C GLY A 33 4.01 13.61 13.19
N TYR A 34 3.42 12.79 12.32
CA TYR A 34 3.61 11.34 12.37
C TYR A 34 5.06 10.95 12.06
N ASP A 35 5.63 10.03 12.82
CA ASP A 35 6.93 9.44 12.55
C ASP A 35 6.94 8.60 11.28
N TYR A 36 5.81 7.94 10.98
CA TYR A 36 5.65 7.06 9.83
C TYR A 36 4.20 6.93 9.38
N VAL A 37 3.99 6.81 8.09
CA VAL A 37 2.68 6.55 7.46
C VAL A 37 2.70 5.17 6.82
N ILE A 38 1.67 4.35 7.08
CA ILE A 38 1.44 3.07 6.38
C ILE A 38 0.23 3.27 5.46
N ASP A 39 0.48 3.20 4.16
CA ASP A 39 -0.54 3.35 3.13
C ASP A 39 -1.04 1.99 2.66
N ALA A 40 -2.29 1.67 3.00
CA ALA A 40 -3.00 0.46 2.58
C ALA A 40 -4.20 0.75 1.67
N ILE A 41 -4.22 1.93 1.02
CA ILE A 41 -5.31 2.35 0.13
C ILE A 41 -5.25 1.57 -1.19
N ASP A 42 -6.38 1.17 -1.75
CA ASP A 42 -6.49 0.48 -3.03
C ASP A 42 -6.82 1.41 -4.21
N ASN A 43 -7.27 2.63 -3.95
CA ASN A 43 -7.51 3.63 -4.99
C ASN A 43 -6.20 4.20 -5.53
N VAL A 44 -5.94 4.00 -6.82
CA VAL A 44 -4.69 4.41 -7.50
C VAL A 44 -4.41 5.89 -7.39
N LYS A 45 -5.42 6.75 -7.62
CA LYS A 45 -5.24 8.21 -7.60
C LYS A 45 -4.91 8.72 -6.22
N THR A 46 -5.69 8.33 -5.22
CA THR A 46 -5.50 8.70 -3.82
C THR A 46 -4.17 8.20 -3.29
N LYS A 47 -3.84 6.92 -3.56
CA LYS A 47 -2.56 6.31 -3.17
C LYS A 47 -1.37 7.07 -3.77
N ALA A 48 -1.39 7.38 -5.06
CA ALA A 48 -0.33 8.12 -5.72
C ALA A 48 -0.19 9.55 -5.15
N SER A 49 -1.31 10.24 -4.91
CA SER A 49 -1.32 11.57 -4.29
C SER A 49 -0.72 11.56 -2.88
N LEU A 50 -1.13 10.61 -2.03
CA LEU A 50 -0.62 10.44 -0.68
C LEU A 50 0.90 10.18 -0.68
N ILE A 51 1.37 9.25 -1.52
CA ILE A 51 2.80 8.95 -1.65
C ILE A 51 3.59 10.19 -2.09
N ALA A 52 3.09 10.90 -3.10
CA ALA A 52 3.73 12.12 -3.60
C ALA A 52 3.77 13.22 -2.54
N TYR A 53 2.69 13.39 -1.79
CA TYR A 53 2.60 14.33 -0.68
C TYR A 53 3.62 14.00 0.41
N CYS A 54 3.65 12.75 0.88
CA CYS A 54 4.61 12.30 1.89
C CYS A 54 6.05 12.51 1.43
N LYS A 55 6.37 12.16 0.17
CA LYS A 55 7.71 12.35 -0.39
C LYS A 55 8.13 13.82 -0.43
N ARG A 56 7.23 14.72 -0.86
CA ARG A 56 7.49 16.17 -0.94
C ARG A 56 7.70 16.78 0.43
N ASN A 57 6.93 16.36 1.42
CA ASN A 57 6.98 16.89 2.78
C ASN A 57 7.93 16.13 3.70
N LYS A 58 8.75 15.20 3.17
CA LYS A 58 9.72 14.37 3.92
C LYS A 58 9.08 13.54 5.05
N ILE A 59 7.83 13.16 4.88
CA ILE A 59 7.11 12.24 5.75
C ILE A 59 7.48 10.81 5.34
N ASN A 60 7.92 10.00 6.30
CA ASN A 60 8.25 8.60 6.02
C ASN A 60 6.97 7.83 5.68
N VAL A 61 7.00 7.06 4.60
CA VAL A 61 5.85 6.26 4.15
C VAL A 61 6.28 4.91 3.64
N ILE A 62 5.49 3.89 3.94
CA ILE A 62 5.52 2.58 3.29
C ILE A 62 4.17 2.33 2.65
N THR A 63 4.16 1.85 1.42
CA THR A 63 2.93 1.54 0.69
C THR A 63 2.74 0.04 0.55
N ILE A 64 1.50 -0.41 0.60
CA ILE A 64 1.12 -1.81 0.46
C ILE A 64 0.47 -2.02 -0.90
N GLY A 65 0.89 -3.06 -1.62
CA GLY A 65 0.36 -3.45 -2.90
C GLY A 65 -0.99 -4.14 -2.86
N GLY A 66 -1.43 -4.64 -3.99
CA GLY A 66 -2.67 -5.41 -4.13
C GLY A 66 -2.47 -6.86 -3.67
N ALA A 67 -3.41 -7.38 -2.88
CA ALA A 67 -3.39 -8.76 -2.39
C ALA A 67 -4.31 -9.72 -3.18
N GLY A 68 -5.07 -9.20 -4.13
CA GLY A 68 -6.03 -9.99 -4.91
C GLY A 68 -5.35 -11.02 -5.82
N GLY A 69 -5.91 -12.23 -5.90
CA GLY A 69 -5.42 -13.31 -6.76
C GLY A 69 -4.09 -13.93 -6.31
N GLN A 70 -3.72 -13.78 -5.05
CA GLN A 70 -2.50 -14.33 -4.46
C GLN A 70 -2.84 -15.26 -3.30
N THR A 71 -2.05 -16.32 -3.12
CA THR A 71 -2.28 -17.36 -2.12
C THR A 71 -1.01 -17.80 -1.37
N ASP A 72 0.18 -17.47 -1.90
CA ASP A 72 1.45 -17.86 -1.35
C ASP A 72 2.11 -16.71 -0.57
N PRO A 73 2.05 -16.70 0.77
CA PRO A 73 2.64 -15.65 1.58
C PRO A 73 4.19 -15.67 1.57
N THR A 74 4.81 -16.77 1.15
CA THR A 74 6.28 -16.86 1.10
C THR A 74 6.90 -16.00 0.00
N GLN A 75 6.11 -15.58 -0.98
CA GLN A 75 6.54 -14.71 -2.08
C GLN A 75 6.40 -13.21 -1.77
N ILE A 76 6.05 -12.87 -0.53
CA ILE A 76 5.91 -11.47 -0.10
C ILE A 76 7.30 -10.86 0.13
N GLN A 77 7.50 -9.67 -0.40
CA GLN A 77 8.78 -8.94 -0.34
C GLN A 77 8.57 -7.46 -0.02
N ILE A 78 9.66 -6.83 0.44
CA ILE A 78 9.77 -5.37 0.54
C ILE A 78 10.85 -4.90 -0.43
N ALA A 79 10.48 -3.97 -1.31
CA ALA A 79 11.45 -3.31 -2.17
C ALA A 79 11.08 -1.84 -2.37
N ASP A 80 11.96 -1.08 -3.04
CA ASP A 80 11.60 0.27 -3.49
C ASP A 80 10.43 0.19 -4.47
N LEU A 81 9.44 1.06 -4.34
CA LEU A 81 8.24 1.10 -5.18
C LEU A 81 8.59 1.11 -6.68
N SER A 82 9.72 1.73 -7.08
CA SER A 82 10.15 1.74 -8.48
C SER A 82 10.55 0.36 -9.01
N LYS A 83 10.78 -0.62 -8.12
CA LYS A 83 11.28 -1.97 -8.42
C LYS A 83 10.27 -3.08 -8.22
N THR A 84 9.06 -2.76 -7.77
CA THR A 84 8.01 -3.77 -7.57
C THR A 84 7.57 -4.40 -8.90
N ILE A 85 7.26 -5.70 -8.86
CA ILE A 85 6.82 -6.51 -10.00
C ILE A 85 5.53 -7.25 -9.65
N GLN A 86 4.87 -7.84 -10.63
CA GLN A 86 3.68 -8.70 -10.47
C GLN A 86 2.50 -8.05 -9.69
N ASP A 87 2.49 -6.74 -9.54
CA ASP A 87 1.46 -6.01 -8.82
C ASP A 87 0.83 -4.93 -9.71
N PRO A 88 -0.40 -5.16 -10.22
CA PRO A 88 -1.09 -4.23 -11.11
C PRO A 88 -1.45 -2.89 -10.43
N LEU A 89 -1.76 -2.90 -9.12
CA LEU A 89 -2.06 -1.68 -8.37
C LEU A 89 -0.83 -0.79 -8.33
N LEU A 90 0.31 -1.33 -7.86
CA LEU A 90 1.56 -0.58 -7.78
C LEU A 90 2.11 -0.20 -9.17
N ALA A 91 1.86 -1.00 -10.21
CA ALA A 91 2.23 -0.64 -11.58
C ALA A 91 1.48 0.63 -12.04
N LYS A 92 0.17 0.70 -11.80
CA LYS A 92 -0.64 1.90 -12.10
C LYS A 92 -0.20 3.09 -11.25
N VAL A 93 0.06 2.89 -9.97
CA VAL A 93 0.57 3.94 -9.07
C VAL A 93 1.90 4.50 -9.58
N ARG A 94 2.87 3.65 -9.96
CA ARG A 94 4.14 4.11 -10.56
C ARG A 94 3.92 4.93 -11.83
N SER A 95 2.98 4.53 -12.68
CA SER A 95 2.64 5.27 -13.90
C SER A 95 2.12 6.68 -13.57
N VAL A 96 1.17 6.79 -12.63
CA VAL A 96 0.62 8.08 -12.19
C VAL A 96 1.70 8.95 -11.53
N LEU A 97 2.54 8.37 -10.65
CA LEU A 97 3.62 9.10 -9.99
C LEU A 97 4.61 9.70 -11.00
N ARG A 98 4.94 8.96 -12.07
CA ARG A 98 5.82 9.46 -13.14
C ARG A 98 5.16 10.52 -13.99
N LYS A 99 3.89 10.33 -14.33
CA LYS A 99 3.15 11.22 -15.22
C LYS A 99 2.78 12.54 -14.55
N ASP A 100 2.24 12.46 -13.32
CA ASP A 100 1.52 13.58 -12.71
C ASP A 100 2.29 14.22 -11.53
N TYR A 101 3.31 13.53 -10.97
CA TYR A 101 4.02 13.96 -9.77
C TYR A 101 5.55 14.08 -9.93
N ASN A 102 6.06 14.10 -11.16
CA ASN A 102 7.49 14.27 -11.48
C ASN A 102 8.44 13.22 -10.87
N PHE A 103 7.95 12.00 -10.62
CA PHE A 103 8.84 10.91 -10.25
C PHE A 103 9.69 10.47 -11.45
N SER A 104 10.92 10.04 -11.17
CA SER A 104 11.90 9.71 -12.21
C SER A 104 11.39 8.68 -13.21
N GLN A 105 11.51 9.00 -14.49
CA GLN A 105 11.27 8.06 -15.61
C GLN A 105 12.42 7.05 -15.75
N ASN A 106 13.61 7.35 -15.21
CA ASN A 106 14.76 6.48 -15.32
C ASN A 106 14.55 5.21 -14.45
N PRO A 107 14.53 4.00 -15.04
CA PRO A 107 14.30 2.75 -14.31
C PRO A 107 15.40 2.39 -13.30
N LYS A 108 16.59 2.99 -13.44
CA LYS A 108 17.71 2.81 -12.50
C LYS A 108 17.53 3.64 -11.22
N ARG A 109 16.79 4.75 -11.27
CA ARG A 109 16.56 5.61 -10.11
C ARG A 109 15.46 5.05 -9.20
N LYS A 110 15.76 4.99 -7.89
CA LYS A 110 14.79 4.63 -6.84
C LYS A 110 13.85 5.78 -6.56
N PHE A 111 12.62 5.47 -6.15
CA PHE A 111 11.67 6.45 -5.62
C PHE A 111 11.96 6.76 -4.15
N SER A 112 12.74 5.91 -3.47
CA SER A 112 13.00 5.94 -2.03
C SER A 112 11.70 5.85 -1.21
N ILE A 113 10.80 5.01 -1.65
CA ILE A 113 9.54 4.64 -1.00
C ILE A 113 9.54 3.13 -0.87
N ASP A 114 9.51 2.62 0.36
CA ASP A 114 9.38 1.18 0.59
C ASP A 114 7.96 0.72 0.20
N ALA A 115 7.87 -0.44 -0.46
CA ALA A 115 6.61 -1.05 -0.85
C ALA A 115 6.60 -2.53 -0.47
N VAL A 116 5.49 -2.98 0.14
CA VAL A 116 5.22 -4.40 0.38
C VAL A 116 4.41 -4.93 -0.79
N PHE A 117 4.83 -6.03 -1.39
CA PHE A 117 4.16 -6.65 -2.55
C PHE A 117 4.50 -8.14 -2.61
N SER A 118 3.76 -8.89 -3.42
CA SER A 118 4.11 -10.28 -3.73
C SER A 118 4.71 -10.40 -5.13
N THR A 119 5.66 -11.29 -5.28
CA THR A 119 6.21 -11.70 -6.59
C THR A 119 5.39 -12.79 -7.26
N GLN A 120 4.39 -13.34 -6.58
CA GLN A 120 3.51 -14.36 -7.13
C GLN A 120 2.73 -13.80 -8.33
N PRO A 121 2.74 -14.49 -9.48
CA PRO A 121 1.82 -14.18 -10.57
C PRO A 121 0.37 -14.29 -10.11
N LEU A 122 -0.48 -13.39 -10.61
CA LEU A 122 -1.89 -13.40 -10.23
C LEU A 122 -2.60 -14.66 -10.73
N ILE A 123 -3.35 -15.29 -9.84
CA ILE A 123 -4.23 -16.42 -10.17
C ILE A 123 -5.60 -15.84 -10.53
N PHE A 124 -6.01 -16.01 -11.78
CA PHE A 124 -7.33 -15.59 -12.23
C PHE A 124 -8.35 -16.70 -12.03
N PRO A 125 -9.60 -16.37 -11.65
CA PRO A 125 -10.69 -17.35 -11.63
C PRO A 125 -10.85 -17.99 -13.01
N GLN A 126 -11.14 -19.30 -13.05
CA GLN A 126 -11.51 -19.96 -14.31
C GLN A 126 -12.84 -19.36 -14.79
N MET A 127 -12.85 -18.85 -16.02
CA MET A 127 -14.05 -18.28 -16.63
C MET A 127 -15.01 -19.45 -16.97
N THR A 128 -16.18 -19.50 -16.34
CA THR A 128 -17.30 -20.31 -16.81
C THR A 128 -17.95 -19.60 -17.99
N GLU A 129 -18.44 -20.35 -18.97
CA GLU A 129 -18.96 -19.87 -20.28
C GLU A 129 -20.07 -18.81 -20.22
N SER A 130 -20.59 -18.48 -19.05
CA SER A 130 -21.68 -17.51 -18.85
C SER A 130 -21.24 -16.07 -18.52
N CYS A 131 -19.94 -15.77 -18.43
CA CYS A 131 -19.47 -14.42 -18.12
C CYS A 131 -18.95 -13.69 -19.37
N SER A 132 -19.68 -12.68 -19.81
CA SER A 132 -19.33 -11.80 -20.92
C SER A 132 -18.03 -11.00 -20.68
N ILE A 133 -17.31 -10.79 -21.77
CA ILE A 133 -15.93 -10.35 -21.99
C ILE A 133 -15.52 -8.95 -21.46
N SER A 134 -16.19 -8.36 -20.49
CA SER A 134 -15.80 -7.05 -19.93
C SER A 134 -15.31 -7.11 -18.46
N ALA A 135 -14.48 -8.11 -18.15
CA ALA A 135 -13.99 -8.30 -16.79
C ALA A 135 -12.94 -7.25 -16.41
N LYS A 136 -13.38 -6.07 -15.97
CA LYS A 136 -12.54 -5.24 -15.09
C LYS A 136 -12.25 -6.03 -13.83
N MET A 137 -10.96 -6.09 -13.43
CA MET A 137 -10.54 -6.69 -12.16
C MET A 137 -11.19 -5.91 -10.99
N ASN A 138 -12.30 -6.43 -10.48
CA ASN A 138 -12.97 -5.93 -9.29
C ASN A 138 -13.43 -7.11 -8.44
N CYS A 139 -13.72 -6.87 -7.18
CA CYS A 139 -14.17 -7.89 -6.24
C CYS A 139 -15.46 -8.60 -6.68
N ALA A 140 -16.29 -7.95 -7.49
CA ALA A 140 -17.54 -8.51 -8.01
C ALA A 140 -17.31 -9.70 -8.97
N ASN A 141 -16.13 -9.80 -9.58
CA ASN A 141 -15.77 -10.88 -10.51
C ASN A 141 -14.99 -12.02 -9.83
N GLY A 142 -15.12 -12.21 -8.51
CA GLY A 142 -14.48 -13.30 -7.77
C GLY A 142 -12.98 -13.13 -7.54
N PHE A 143 -12.42 -11.94 -7.78
CA PHE A 143 -11.02 -11.64 -7.55
C PHE A 143 -10.81 -11.22 -6.09
N GLY A 144 -10.89 -12.19 -5.18
CA GLY A 144 -10.76 -11.96 -3.75
C GLY A 144 -9.31 -11.90 -3.26
N ALA A 145 -9.14 -11.46 -2.01
CA ALA A 145 -7.86 -11.49 -1.30
C ALA A 145 -7.94 -12.48 -0.14
N ALA A 146 -6.92 -13.33 -0.03
CA ALA A 146 -6.79 -14.28 1.07
C ALA A 146 -6.20 -13.61 2.32
N THR A 147 -6.76 -13.94 3.50
CA THR A 147 -6.32 -13.35 4.77
C THR A 147 -4.83 -13.58 5.05
N MET A 148 -4.30 -14.76 4.68
CA MET A 148 -2.86 -15.04 4.85
C MET A 148 -1.97 -14.10 4.03
N ILE A 149 -2.46 -13.51 2.95
CA ILE A 149 -1.72 -12.51 2.18
C ILE A 149 -1.88 -11.12 2.82
N THR A 150 -3.11 -10.69 3.07
CA THR A 150 -3.36 -9.34 3.61
C THR A 150 -2.77 -9.16 5.01
N ALA A 151 -2.88 -10.17 5.88
CA ALA A 151 -2.28 -10.13 7.21
C ALA A 151 -0.74 -10.09 7.13
N THR A 152 -0.13 -10.93 6.27
CA THR A 152 1.33 -10.96 6.10
C THR A 152 1.84 -9.65 5.50
N PHE A 153 1.14 -9.03 4.55
CA PHE A 153 1.46 -7.67 4.09
C PHE A 153 1.52 -6.67 5.24
N GLY A 154 0.54 -6.71 6.15
CA GLY A 154 0.52 -5.87 7.35
C GLY A 154 1.73 -6.12 8.27
N PHE A 155 2.08 -7.39 8.54
CA PHE A 155 3.23 -7.74 9.36
C PHE A 155 4.56 -7.28 8.74
N PHE A 156 4.74 -7.46 7.43
CA PHE A 156 5.92 -6.97 6.74
C PHE A 156 6.04 -5.44 6.80
N ALA A 157 4.92 -4.72 6.60
CA ALA A 157 4.90 -3.27 6.68
C ALA A 157 5.29 -2.79 8.10
N VAL A 158 4.67 -3.35 9.14
CA VAL A 158 4.95 -2.98 10.54
C VAL A 158 6.38 -3.32 10.93
N SER A 159 6.87 -4.51 10.59
CA SER A 159 8.27 -4.91 10.83
C SER A 159 9.24 -3.90 10.23
N ARG A 160 9.01 -3.49 8.97
CA ARG A 160 9.85 -2.51 8.29
C ARG A 160 9.81 -1.14 8.94
N VAL A 161 8.64 -0.70 9.39
CA VAL A 161 8.46 0.58 10.10
C VAL A 161 9.23 0.58 11.41
N ILE A 162 9.09 -0.47 12.22
CA ILE A 162 9.79 -0.62 13.50
C ILE A 162 11.31 -0.58 13.28
N ASP A 163 11.84 -1.35 12.32
CA ASP A 163 13.28 -1.35 11.99
C ASP A 163 13.80 0.05 11.62
N LYS A 164 13.03 0.81 10.84
CA LYS A 164 13.38 2.18 10.47
C LYS A 164 13.33 3.16 11.63
N LEU A 165 12.35 3.04 12.51
CA LEU A 165 12.21 3.90 13.69
C LEU A 165 13.31 3.66 14.71
N LEU A 166 13.70 2.41 14.93
CA LEU A 166 14.79 2.05 15.83
C LEU A 166 16.14 2.57 15.32
N LYS A 167 16.43 2.40 14.02
CA LYS A 167 17.67 2.91 13.42
C LYS A 167 17.80 4.43 13.40
N LYS A 168 16.69 5.17 13.49
CA LYS A 168 16.71 6.64 13.57
C LYS A 168 17.09 7.14 14.96
N LYS A 169 16.95 6.29 16.01
CA LYS A 169 17.25 6.63 17.41
C LYS A 169 18.68 6.27 17.81
N SER A 170 19.39 5.49 16.98
CA SER A 170 20.81 5.14 17.15
C SER A 170 21.68 6.11 16.38
#